data_fd21f17f74e0ef0b9b494c2bc2355d48
#
_entry.id   fd21f17f74e0ef0b9b494c2bc2355d48
#
_cell.length_a   1.000
_cell.length_b   1.000
_cell.length_c   1.000
_cell.angle_alpha   90.00
_cell.angle_beta   90.00
_cell.angle_gamma   90.00
#
_symmetry.space_group_name_H-M   'P 1'
#
loop_
_entity.id
_entity.type
_entity.pdbx_description
1 polymer ?
#
loop_
_entity_poly.entity_id
_entity_poly.type
_entity_poly.pdbx_seq_one_letter_code
_entity_poly.pdbx_strand_id
1 'polypeptide(L)' 'MSKEIRVNKDFVNRLVKYRHGTIESFLEVYGISRMRYWQILNQPHLSKEVPCLVKLADFLKVDVDEIIK' A
#
# COMPACT_ATOMS: atom_id res chain seq x y z
N MET A 1 3.01 25.18 2.57
CA MET A 1 3.06 24.22 1.48
C MET A 1 2.79 22.81 1.99
N SER A 2 1.83 22.16 1.40
CA SER A 2 1.54 20.79 1.79
C SER A 2 2.49 19.85 1.06
N LYS A 3 3.07 18.91 1.80
CA LYS A 3 3.89 17.87 1.20
C LYS A 3 3.02 16.64 1.01
N GLU A 4 2.88 16.26 -0.23
CA GLU A 4 2.15 15.04 -0.55
C GLU A 4 3.04 13.84 -0.32
N ILE A 5 2.46 12.80 0.27
CA ILE A 5 3.15 11.55 0.49
C ILE A 5 2.76 10.58 -0.62
N ARG A 6 3.75 9.98 -1.25
CA ARG A 6 3.50 9.01 -2.31
C ARG A 6 4.01 7.65 -1.90
N VAL A 7 3.27 6.64 -2.31
CA VAL A 7 3.62 5.26 -2.01
C VAL A 7 4.71 4.79 -2.97
N ASN A 8 5.67 4.05 -2.46
CA ASN A 8 6.67 3.38 -3.29
C ASN A 8 6.04 2.11 -3.85
N LYS A 9 5.32 2.26 -4.95
CA LYS A 9 4.53 1.16 -5.50
C LYS A 9 5.35 -0.04 -5.94
N ASP A 10 6.56 0.20 -6.43
CA ASP A 10 7.42 -0.91 -6.82
C ASP A 10 7.79 -1.78 -5.61
N PHE A 11 8.13 -1.14 -4.50
CA PHE A 11 8.45 -1.86 -3.27
C PHE A 11 7.23 -2.61 -2.76
N VAL A 12 6.07 -1.94 -2.73
CA VAL A 12 4.83 -2.55 -2.24
C VAL A 12 4.45 -3.76 -3.09
N ASN A 13 4.48 -3.61 -4.41
CA ASN A 13 4.16 -4.71 -5.31
C ASN A 13 5.11 -5.89 -5.11
N ARG A 14 6.39 -5.60 -4.94
CA ARG A 14 7.39 -6.66 -4.72
C ARG A 14 7.13 -7.36 -3.39
N LEU A 15 6.82 -6.60 -2.34
CA LEU A 15 6.56 -7.16 -1.02
C LEU A 15 5.29 -8.00 -1.01
N VAL A 16 4.24 -7.54 -1.70
CA VAL A 16 2.99 -8.29 -1.83
C VAL A 16 3.25 -9.63 -2.51
N LYS A 17 4.00 -9.62 -3.61
CA LYS A 17 4.32 -10.85 -4.32
C LYS A 17 5.18 -11.78 -3.48
N TYR A 18 6.10 -11.21 -2.71
CA TYR A 18 6.96 -12.02 -1.84
C TYR A 18 6.17 -12.73 -0.75
N ARG A 19 5.21 -12.03 -0.14
CA ARG A 19 4.45 -12.58 0.98
C ARG A 19 3.24 -13.41 0.57
N HIS A 20 2.62 -13.09 -0.56
CA HIS A 20 1.34 -13.68 -0.96
C HIS A 20 1.39 -14.38 -2.32
N GLY A 21 2.52 -14.36 -2.99
CA GLY A 21 2.68 -14.98 -4.29
C GLY A 21 2.22 -14.12 -5.44
N THR A 22 0.98 -13.62 -5.37
CA THR A 22 0.43 -12.74 -6.41
C THR A 22 -0.32 -11.59 -5.77
N ILE A 23 -0.51 -10.53 -6.54
CA ILE A 23 -1.28 -9.39 -6.07
C ILE A 23 -2.74 -9.81 -5.85
N GLU A 24 -3.27 -10.67 -6.74
CA GLU A 24 -4.63 -11.14 -6.64
C GLU A 24 -4.89 -11.92 -5.35
N SER A 25 -3.94 -12.77 -4.95
CA SER A 25 -4.05 -13.49 -3.69
C SER A 25 -4.12 -12.53 -2.51
N PHE A 26 -3.30 -11.49 -2.53
CA PHE A 26 -3.31 -10.46 -1.49
C PHE A 26 -4.67 -9.77 -1.41
N LEU A 27 -5.21 -9.37 -2.57
CA LEU A 27 -6.49 -8.67 -2.62
C LEU A 27 -7.62 -9.55 -2.08
N GLU A 28 -7.60 -10.84 -2.42
CA GLU A 28 -8.60 -11.78 -1.94
C GLU A 28 -8.54 -11.96 -0.42
N VAL A 29 -7.33 -12.15 0.10
CA VAL A 29 -7.14 -12.39 1.54
C VAL A 29 -7.66 -11.23 2.36
N TYR A 30 -7.44 -10.00 1.92
CA TYR A 30 -7.83 -8.82 2.68
C TYR A 30 -9.09 -8.13 2.19
N GLY A 31 -9.74 -8.69 1.16
CA GLY A 31 -10.99 -8.15 0.65
C GLY A 31 -10.86 -6.78 0.02
N ILE A 32 -9.75 -6.51 -0.65
CA ILE A 32 -9.50 -5.22 -1.30
C ILE A 32 -9.75 -5.38 -2.80
N SER A 33 -10.48 -4.42 -3.40
CA SER A 33 -10.70 -4.44 -4.84
C SER A 33 -9.43 -4.01 -5.56
N ARG A 34 -9.28 -4.47 -6.80
CA ARG A 34 -8.13 -4.11 -7.63
C ARG A 34 -8.05 -2.59 -7.83
N MET A 35 -9.19 -1.95 -8.06
CA MET A 35 -9.22 -0.49 -8.24
C MET A 35 -8.79 0.24 -6.98
N ARG A 36 -9.28 -0.22 -5.81
CA ARG A 36 -8.91 0.40 -4.54
C ARG A 36 -7.40 0.29 -4.29
N TYR A 37 -6.84 -0.89 -4.54
CA TYR A 37 -5.41 -1.12 -4.39
C TYR A 37 -4.62 -0.18 -5.31
N TRP A 38 -5.03 -0.11 -6.59
CA TRP A 38 -4.37 0.78 -7.55
C TRP A 38 -4.44 2.24 -7.09
N GLN A 39 -5.60 2.67 -6.58
CA GLN A 39 -5.77 4.03 -6.09
C GLN A 39 -4.81 4.34 -4.94
N ILE A 40 -4.72 3.43 -3.98
CA ILE A 40 -3.83 3.63 -2.83
C ILE A 40 -2.38 3.80 -3.29
N LEU A 41 -1.96 3.02 -4.26
CA LEU A 41 -0.58 3.07 -4.73
C LEU A 41 -0.26 4.26 -5.62
N ASN A 42 -1.25 4.80 -6.33
CA ASN A 42 -1.00 5.82 -7.34
C ASN A 42 -1.46 7.22 -6.94
N GLN A 43 -2.30 7.35 -5.94
CA GLN A 43 -2.77 8.66 -5.48
C GLN A 43 -1.85 9.21 -4.42
N PRO A 44 -1.66 10.56 -4.40
CA PRO A 44 -0.93 11.18 -3.29
C PRO A 44 -1.79 11.15 -2.03
N HIS A 45 -1.12 11.18 -0.88
CA HIS A 45 -1.78 11.16 0.42
C HIS A 45 -1.35 12.37 1.23
N LEU A 46 -2.24 12.86 2.08
CA LEU A 46 -1.98 14.05 2.88
C LEU A 46 -0.96 13.80 3.99
N SER A 47 -0.95 12.61 4.54
CA SER A 47 0.00 12.25 5.58
C SER A 47 0.17 10.74 5.62
N LYS A 48 1.22 10.28 6.30
CA LYS A 48 1.46 8.84 6.45
C LYS A 48 0.50 8.20 7.46
N GLU A 49 -0.31 9.00 8.14
CA GLU A 49 -1.25 8.53 9.14
C GLU A 49 -2.64 8.24 8.58
N VAL A 50 -2.85 8.46 7.27
CA VAL A 50 -4.16 8.17 6.68
C VAL A 50 -4.48 6.67 6.81
N PRO A 51 -5.76 6.33 7.09
CA PRO A 51 -6.13 4.93 7.36
C PRO A 51 -5.73 3.94 6.28
N CYS A 52 -5.82 4.32 5.01
CA CYS A 52 -5.51 3.38 3.93
C CYS A 52 -4.03 3.00 3.91
N LEU A 53 -3.13 3.94 4.21
CA LEU A 53 -1.70 3.64 4.30
C LEU A 53 -1.39 2.80 5.53
N VAL A 54 -2.00 3.14 6.65
CA VAL A 54 -1.79 2.41 7.89
C VAL A 54 -2.25 0.96 7.75
N LYS A 55 -3.43 0.75 7.15
CA LYS A 55 -3.93 -0.60 6.92
C LYS A 55 -3.06 -1.38 5.96
N LEU A 56 -2.61 -0.75 4.88
CA LEU A 56 -1.75 -1.42 3.92
C LEU A 56 -0.45 -1.88 4.56
N ALA A 57 0.17 -1.00 5.34
CA ALA A 57 1.40 -1.35 6.05
C ALA A 57 1.17 -2.48 7.04
N ASP A 58 0.04 -2.44 7.76
CA ASP A 58 -0.31 -3.48 8.72
C ASP A 58 -0.51 -4.83 8.03
N PHE A 59 -1.19 -4.84 6.89
CA PHE A 59 -1.38 -6.07 6.11
C PHE A 59 -0.05 -6.66 5.66
N LEU A 60 0.92 -5.80 5.35
CA LEU A 60 2.24 -6.23 4.89
C LEU A 60 3.23 -6.44 6.04
N LYS A 61 2.80 -6.16 7.28
CA LYS A 61 3.64 -6.33 8.48
C LYS A 61 4.92 -5.48 8.44
N VAL A 62 4.79 -4.27 7.95
CA VAL A 62 5.89 -3.30 7.88
C VAL A 62 5.40 -1.94 8.38
N ASP A 63 6.32 -1.03 8.63
CA ASP A 63 5.97 0.34 9.00
C ASP A 63 5.57 1.13 7.76
N VAL A 64 4.71 2.13 7.95
CA VAL A 64 4.29 3.01 6.85
C VAL A 64 5.52 3.65 6.19
N ASP A 65 6.51 4.03 6.99
CA ASP A 65 7.73 4.65 6.45
C ASP A 65 8.45 3.77 5.43
N GLU A 66 8.26 2.46 5.50
CA GLU A 66 8.91 1.55 4.56
C GLU A 66 8.22 1.49 3.20
N ILE A 67 6.94 1.85 3.14
CA ILE A 67 6.17 1.76 1.89
C ILE A 67 5.97 3.10 1.21
N ILE A 68 6.48 4.18 1.77
CA ILE A 68 6.38 5.51 1.16
C ILE A 68 7.74 5.95 0.64
N LYS A 69 7.70 6.88 -0.32
CA LYS A 69 8.93 7.45 -0.88
C LYS A 69 9.48 8.56 -0.01
#